data_aea4cc96141123c17eac8eb1021332b0
#
_entry.id   aea4cc96141123c17eac8eb1021332b0
#
_cell.length_a   1.000
_cell.length_b   1.000
_cell.length_c   1.000
_cell.angle_alpha   90.00
_cell.angle_beta   90.00
_cell.angle_gamma   90.00
#
_symmetry.space_group_name_H-M   'P 1'
#
loop_
_entity.id
_entity.type
_entity.pdbx_description
1 polymer ?
#
loop_
_entity_poly.entity_id
_entity_poly.type
_entity_poly.pdbx_seq_one_letter_code
_entity_poly.pdbx_strand_id
1 'polypeptide(L)'
;MSSLSTVAGFLVSRLRQIGIFIALVAIVVLFQILTDGTLLEPRNVTSIVVQNAYILILAIGMVMIIIAGHIDLSVGSVVALVGAVSGVFAVNWGWPWWASIIASLVVGGLIGAWQGFWVAYVGIPAFIVTLAGMLTFRGLAQIVLDNRPITPFPDGYVAVGAGFLPDPSDGTSYLEWVTVTLGVLAAVFLVAQQLRERRARVKLNLEDEPFAWFITKLAFIAVLVLGITYLLASYQGTPIVLVILAVLVLVYTAVMNRSIFGRHIYARGGNLNAAQLSGINTKRVDFLLFVNMGFLAALAGIAFTARSNSALPGAGNGFELDAIAAVFIGGAAVTGGIGTVIGAMIGGLIMGVLNNGMSLLGLGTEYQSLIKGLVLLLAVAFDVFNKSRGSKSAT
;
A
#
# COMPACT_ATOMS: atom_id res chain seq x y z
N MET A 1 20.47 -25.76 -26.62
CA MET A 1 19.28 -26.26 -25.91
C MET A 1 19.39 -26.11 -24.36
N SER A 2 20.55 -25.77 -23.79
CA SER A 2 20.75 -25.62 -22.34
C SER A 2 20.21 -24.33 -21.71
N SER A 3 20.02 -23.26 -22.46
CA SER A 3 19.56 -21.98 -21.88
C SER A 3 18.06 -21.92 -21.58
N LEU A 4 17.22 -22.56 -22.38
CA LEU A 4 15.76 -22.59 -22.19
C LEU A 4 15.35 -23.44 -20.99
N SER A 5 15.99 -24.59 -20.76
CA SER A 5 15.74 -25.45 -19.60
C SER A 5 16.20 -24.79 -18.29
N THR A 6 17.31 -24.05 -18.32
CA THR A 6 17.81 -23.29 -17.15
C THR A 6 16.89 -22.12 -16.80
N VAL A 7 16.39 -21.41 -17.81
CA VAL A 7 15.40 -20.33 -17.61
C VAL A 7 14.08 -20.88 -17.08
N ALA A 8 13.58 -22.01 -17.62
CA ALA A 8 12.36 -22.66 -17.16
C ALA A 8 12.49 -23.12 -15.70
N GLY A 9 13.58 -23.76 -15.32
CA GLY A 9 13.83 -24.18 -13.95
C GLY A 9 13.92 -23.00 -12.96
N PHE A 10 14.56 -21.90 -13.37
CA PHE A 10 14.65 -20.66 -12.62
C PHE A 10 13.28 -19.96 -12.45
N LEU A 11 12.45 -19.95 -13.51
CA LEU A 11 11.08 -19.43 -13.47
C LEU A 11 10.20 -20.21 -12.50
N VAL A 12 10.28 -21.56 -12.52
CA VAL A 12 9.51 -22.42 -11.61
C VAL A 12 9.87 -22.18 -10.14
N SER A 13 11.15 -21.94 -9.83
CA SER A 13 11.59 -21.65 -8.45
C SER A 13 11.13 -20.29 -7.92
N ARG A 14 10.77 -19.35 -8.82
CA ARG A 14 10.29 -17.99 -8.48
C ARG A 14 8.83 -17.72 -8.85
N LEU A 15 8.08 -18.76 -9.21
CA LEU A 15 6.67 -18.63 -9.63
C LEU A 15 5.81 -17.80 -8.67
N ARG A 16 6.10 -17.84 -7.38
CA ARG A 16 5.34 -17.06 -6.38
C ARG A 16 5.54 -15.55 -6.53
N GLN A 17 6.77 -15.09 -6.79
CA GLN A 17 7.08 -13.66 -6.96
C GLN A 17 6.63 -13.16 -8.31
N ILE A 18 6.81 -13.95 -9.36
CA ILE A 18 6.43 -13.64 -10.72
C ILE A 18 4.89 -13.70 -10.88
N GLY A 19 4.23 -14.61 -10.17
CA GLY A 19 2.77 -14.82 -10.22
C GLY A 19 1.97 -13.57 -9.87
N ILE A 20 2.42 -12.77 -8.89
CA ILE A 20 1.74 -11.54 -8.49
C ILE A 20 1.83 -10.48 -9.60
N PHE A 21 2.98 -10.36 -10.26
CA PHE A 21 3.14 -9.45 -11.41
C PHE A 21 2.30 -9.91 -12.61
N ILE A 22 2.25 -11.22 -12.88
CA ILE A 22 1.39 -11.78 -13.94
C ILE A 22 -0.08 -11.49 -13.64
N ALA A 23 -0.51 -11.63 -12.39
CA ALA A 23 -1.87 -11.30 -11.99
C ALA A 23 -2.19 -9.81 -12.20
N LEU A 24 -1.28 -8.90 -11.84
CA LEU A 24 -1.44 -7.47 -12.10
C LEU A 24 -1.59 -7.19 -13.60
N VAL A 25 -0.68 -7.72 -14.42
CA VAL A 25 -0.74 -7.54 -15.89
C VAL A 25 -2.01 -8.13 -16.45
N ALA A 26 -2.41 -9.34 -16.04
CA ALA A 26 -3.64 -9.99 -16.52
C ALA A 26 -4.89 -9.16 -16.16
N ILE A 27 -4.97 -8.59 -14.97
CA ILE A 27 -6.09 -7.74 -14.55
C ILE A 27 -6.10 -6.42 -15.31
N VAL A 28 -4.94 -5.79 -15.53
CA VAL A 28 -4.83 -4.58 -16.34
C VAL A 28 -5.28 -4.84 -17.78
N VAL A 29 -4.82 -5.93 -18.39
CA VAL A 29 -5.23 -6.31 -19.76
C VAL A 29 -6.72 -6.61 -19.82
N LEU A 30 -7.26 -7.35 -18.84
CA LEU A 30 -8.68 -7.66 -18.78
C LEU A 30 -9.54 -6.38 -18.76
N PHE A 31 -9.25 -5.45 -17.84
CA PHE A 31 -10.02 -4.21 -17.77
C PHE A 31 -9.73 -3.26 -18.93
N GLN A 32 -8.53 -3.26 -19.52
CA GLN A 32 -8.23 -2.50 -20.73
C GLN A 32 -9.15 -2.92 -21.88
N ILE A 33 -9.39 -4.23 -22.02
CA ILE A 33 -10.31 -4.77 -23.04
C ILE A 33 -11.76 -4.46 -22.69
N LEU A 34 -12.17 -4.72 -21.44
CA LEU A 34 -13.57 -4.53 -21.00
C LEU A 34 -14.01 -3.06 -21.00
N THR A 35 -13.08 -2.11 -20.89
CA THR A 35 -13.36 -0.66 -20.86
C THR A 35 -13.03 0.02 -22.19
N ASP A 36 -12.90 -0.75 -23.28
CA ASP A 36 -12.61 -0.24 -24.64
C ASP A 36 -11.41 0.71 -24.68
N GLY A 37 -10.37 0.39 -23.92
CA GLY A 37 -9.13 1.16 -23.90
C GLY A 37 -9.05 2.26 -22.82
N THR A 38 -10.14 2.61 -22.16
CA THR A 38 -10.22 3.74 -21.20
C THR A 38 -9.34 3.54 -19.97
N LEU A 39 -9.09 2.30 -19.53
CA LEU A 39 -8.30 2.03 -18.33
C LEU A 39 -6.91 2.69 -18.38
N LEU A 40 -6.20 2.60 -19.50
CA LEU A 40 -4.85 3.13 -19.68
C LEU A 40 -4.80 4.54 -20.27
N GLU A 41 -5.93 5.24 -20.38
CA GLU A 41 -5.90 6.67 -20.70
C GLU A 41 -5.15 7.46 -19.61
N PRO A 42 -4.37 8.51 -20.00
CA PRO A 42 -3.56 9.31 -19.06
C PRO A 42 -4.35 9.84 -17.85
N ARG A 43 -5.55 10.37 -18.10
CA ARG A 43 -6.46 10.85 -17.05
C ARG A 43 -6.85 9.73 -16.07
N ASN A 44 -7.13 8.53 -16.59
CA ASN A 44 -7.60 7.43 -15.76
C ASN A 44 -6.44 6.81 -14.97
N VAL A 45 -5.24 6.68 -15.55
CA VAL A 45 -4.03 6.21 -14.84
C VAL A 45 -3.72 7.13 -13.65
N THR A 46 -3.79 8.44 -13.86
CA THR A 46 -3.66 9.42 -12.77
C THR A 46 -4.75 9.21 -11.71
N SER A 47 -6.00 8.99 -12.15
CA SER A 47 -7.13 8.72 -11.25
C SER A 47 -6.94 7.44 -10.44
N ILE A 48 -6.41 6.36 -11.02
CA ILE A 48 -6.10 5.12 -10.29
C ILE A 48 -5.18 5.41 -9.11
N VAL A 49 -4.10 6.18 -9.32
CA VAL A 49 -3.14 6.54 -8.27
C VAL A 49 -3.80 7.39 -7.19
N VAL A 50 -4.43 8.50 -7.58
CA VAL A 50 -5.00 9.48 -6.65
C VAL A 50 -6.18 8.89 -5.87
N GLN A 51 -7.04 8.09 -6.52
CA GLN A 51 -8.22 7.52 -5.90
C GLN A 51 -7.90 6.40 -4.92
N ASN A 52 -6.86 5.62 -5.18
CA ASN A 52 -6.52 4.45 -4.39
C ASN A 52 -5.28 4.65 -3.50
N ALA A 53 -4.78 5.89 -3.38
CA ALA A 53 -3.63 6.21 -2.55
C ALA A 53 -3.81 5.76 -1.09
N TYR A 54 -5.02 5.88 -0.54
CA TYR A 54 -5.34 5.43 0.82
C TYR A 54 -5.11 3.92 0.99
N ILE A 55 -5.48 3.09 0.00
CA ILE A 55 -5.24 1.63 0.04
C ILE A 55 -3.74 1.36 0.11
N LEU A 56 -2.96 2.05 -0.72
CA LEU A 56 -1.52 1.88 -0.80
C LEU A 56 -0.82 2.29 0.51
N ILE A 57 -1.24 3.41 1.11
CA ILE A 57 -0.72 3.86 2.41
C ILE A 57 -1.08 2.85 3.52
N LEU A 58 -2.34 2.42 3.58
CA LEU A 58 -2.80 1.43 4.57
C LEU A 58 -2.11 0.08 4.38
N ALA A 59 -1.88 -0.37 3.15
CA ALA A 59 -1.22 -1.64 2.86
C ALA A 59 0.23 -1.68 3.37
N ILE A 60 0.95 -0.54 3.38
CA ILE A 60 2.30 -0.45 3.95
C ILE A 60 2.28 -0.75 5.46
N GLY A 61 1.34 -0.20 6.20
CA GLY A 61 1.20 -0.48 7.63
C GLY A 61 0.66 -1.88 7.89
N MET A 62 -0.37 -2.28 7.12
CA MET A 62 -1.04 -3.55 7.27
C MET A 62 -0.10 -4.75 6.99
N VAL A 63 0.82 -4.64 6.05
CA VAL A 63 1.79 -5.72 5.80
C VAL A 63 2.69 -5.96 7.00
N MET A 64 3.09 -4.92 7.74
CA MET A 64 3.89 -5.05 8.96
C MET A 64 3.08 -5.72 10.08
N ILE A 65 1.82 -5.34 10.25
CA ILE A 65 0.86 -5.93 11.21
C ILE A 65 0.66 -7.42 10.90
N ILE A 66 0.43 -7.79 9.63
CA ILE A 66 0.19 -9.18 9.21
C ILE A 66 1.48 -10.01 9.32
N ILE A 67 2.65 -9.48 8.94
CA ILE A 67 3.94 -10.18 9.14
C ILE A 67 4.15 -10.49 10.62
N ALA A 68 3.78 -9.58 11.54
CA ALA A 68 3.87 -9.84 12.97
C ALA A 68 2.83 -10.86 13.48
N GLY A 69 1.88 -11.33 12.64
CA GLY A 69 0.83 -12.26 13.03
C GLY A 69 -0.38 -11.61 13.69
N HIS A 70 -0.61 -10.32 13.41
CA HIS A 70 -1.79 -9.58 13.85
C HIS A 70 -2.68 -9.18 12.66
N ILE A 71 -3.91 -8.76 12.96
CA ILE A 71 -4.82 -8.14 12.00
C ILE A 71 -5.39 -6.88 12.65
N ASP A 72 -5.44 -5.77 11.91
CA ASP A 72 -6.04 -4.51 12.35
C ASP A 72 -7.28 -4.22 11.50
N LEU A 73 -8.45 -4.36 12.13
CA LEU A 73 -9.74 -4.09 11.50
C LEU A 73 -10.21 -2.63 11.68
N SER A 74 -9.49 -1.84 12.45
CA SER A 74 -9.93 -0.47 12.79
C SER A 74 -9.50 0.59 11.80
N VAL A 75 -8.55 0.29 10.90
CA VAL A 75 -7.86 1.27 10.07
C VAL A 75 -8.81 2.16 9.26
N GLY A 76 -9.90 1.60 8.73
CA GLY A 76 -10.92 2.37 8.02
C GLY A 76 -11.66 3.36 8.92
N SER A 77 -11.95 2.96 10.15
CA SER A 77 -12.59 3.84 11.13
C SER A 77 -11.65 4.91 11.68
N VAL A 78 -10.35 4.61 11.77
CA VAL A 78 -9.31 5.59 12.11
C VAL A 78 -9.17 6.62 10.99
N VAL A 79 -9.20 6.20 9.72
CA VAL A 79 -9.26 7.10 8.54
C VAL A 79 -10.43 8.08 8.66
N ALA A 80 -11.63 7.56 8.99
CA ALA A 80 -12.84 8.39 9.15
C ALA A 80 -12.69 9.41 10.30
N LEU A 81 -12.25 8.94 11.47
CA LEU A 81 -12.11 9.80 12.65
C LEU A 81 -11.04 10.88 12.44
N VAL A 82 -9.90 10.51 11.86
CA VAL A 82 -8.83 11.47 11.55
C VAL A 82 -9.31 12.50 10.52
N GLY A 83 -10.04 12.07 9.48
CA GLY A 83 -10.67 13.00 8.54
C GLY A 83 -11.65 13.96 9.21
N ALA A 84 -12.48 13.46 10.13
CA ALA A 84 -13.42 14.26 10.92
C ALA A 84 -12.70 15.31 11.79
N VAL A 85 -11.70 14.88 12.57
CA VAL A 85 -10.90 15.75 13.44
C VAL A 85 -10.14 16.80 12.62
N SER A 86 -9.60 16.40 11.47
CA SER A 86 -8.93 17.29 10.54
C SER A 86 -9.87 18.36 9.99
N GLY A 87 -11.13 17.99 9.69
CA GLY A 87 -12.18 18.93 9.29
C GLY A 87 -12.50 19.96 10.37
N VAL A 88 -12.60 19.51 11.63
CA VAL A 88 -12.81 20.41 12.77
C VAL A 88 -11.64 21.40 12.89
N PHE A 89 -10.40 20.93 12.81
CA PHE A 89 -9.23 21.80 12.94
C PHE A 89 -9.11 22.79 11.77
N ALA A 90 -9.18 22.28 10.53
CA ALA A 90 -8.92 23.10 9.34
C ALA A 90 -10.08 24.00 8.96
N VAL A 91 -11.33 23.51 9.10
CA VAL A 91 -12.52 24.24 8.60
C VAL A 91 -13.24 24.95 9.74
N ASN A 92 -13.60 24.23 10.83
CA ASN A 92 -14.40 24.83 11.89
C ASN A 92 -13.60 25.78 12.79
N TRP A 93 -12.33 25.42 13.11
CA TRP A 93 -11.47 26.24 13.95
C TRP A 93 -10.54 27.17 13.14
N GLY A 94 -10.49 27.00 11.80
CA GLY A 94 -9.68 27.85 10.93
C GLY A 94 -8.17 27.73 11.15
N TRP A 95 -7.70 26.59 11.61
CA TRP A 95 -6.26 26.38 11.79
C TRP A 95 -5.55 26.38 10.43
N PRO A 96 -4.27 26.79 10.38
CA PRO A 96 -3.46 26.60 9.18
C PRO A 96 -3.48 25.11 8.76
N TRP A 97 -3.62 24.87 7.45
CA TRP A 97 -3.76 23.52 6.90
C TRP A 97 -2.66 22.56 7.33
N TRP A 98 -1.41 23.03 7.40
CA TRP A 98 -0.27 22.23 7.85
C TRP A 98 -0.35 21.88 9.34
N ALA A 99 -0.84 22.76 10.19
CA ALA A 99 -1.03 22.50 11.61
C ALA A 99 -2.13 21.45 11.84
N SER A 100 -3.22 21.54 11.07
CA SER A 100 -4.31 20.53 11.08
C SER A 100 -3.80 19.15 10.68
N ILE A 101 -2.93 19.06 9.68
CA ILE A 101 -2.30 17.80 9.26
C ILE A 101 -1.44 17.23 10.39
N ILE A 102 -0.55 18.02 10.98
CA ILE A 102 0.33 17.57 12.07
C ILE A 102 -0.50 17.08 13.25
N ALA A 103 -1.50 17.86 13.69
CA ALA A 103 -2.37 17.48 14.80
C ALA A 103 -3.13 16.17 14.50
N SER A 104 -3.61 16.00 13.26
CA SER A 104 -4.31 14.80 12.83
C SER A 104 -3.40 13.56 12.82
N LEU A 105 -2.14 13.71 12.42
CA LEU A 105 -1.14 12.64 12.51
C LEU A 105 -0.86 12.25 13.97
N VAL A 106 -0.77 13.23 14.87
CA VAL A 106 -0.62 12.97 16.32
C VAL A 106 -1.83 12.21 16.85
N VAL A 107 -3.05 12.60 16.49
CA VAL A 107 -4.28 11.89 16.90
C VAL A 107 -4.24 10.44 16.42
N GLY A 108 -3.85 10.16 15.17
CA GLY A 108 -3.70 8.80 14.67
C GLY A 108 -2.65 7.99 15.43
N GLY A 109 -1.50 8.59 15.72
CA GLY A 109 -0.47 7.97 16.56
C GLY A 109 -0.95 7.64 17.98
N LEU A 110 -1.74 8.52 18.60
CA LEU A 110 -2.37 8.29 19.91
C LEU A 110 -3.39 7.15 19.87
N ILE A 111 -4.22 7.08 18.81
CA ILE A 111 -5.14 5.97 18.59
C ILE A 111 -4.37 4.65 18.46
N GLY A 112 -3.31 4.64 17.67
CA GLY A 112 -2.43 3.48 17.54
C GLY A 112 -1.77 3.09 18.86
N ALA A 113 -1.34 4.06 19.66
CA ALA A 113 -0.78 3.82 20.99
C ALA A 113 -1.82 3.22 21.95
N TRP A 114 -3.06 3.72 21.90
CA TRP A 114 -4.16 3.17 22.70
C TRP A 114 -4.43 1.70 22.33
N GLN A 115 -4.52 1.37 21.05
CA GLN A 115 -4.71 -0.03 20.62
C GLN A 115 -3.49 -0.90 20.95
N GLY A 116 -2.30 -0.39 20.68
CA GLY A 116 -1.05 -1.07 20.96
C GLY A 116 -0.88 -1.38 22.45
N PHE A 117 -1.38 -0.53 23.35
CA PHE A 117 -1.36 -0.77 24.79
C PHE A 117 -2.18 -2.02 25.16
N TRP A 118 -3.43 -2.13 24.67
CA TRP A 118 -4.29 -3.27 24.95
C TRP A 118 -3.74 -4.58 24.38
N VAL A 119 -3.20 -4.53 23.16
CA VAL A 119 -2.63 -5.72 22.51
C VAL A 119 -1.32 -6.14 23.17
N ALA A 120 -0.37 -5.21 23.33
CA ALA A 120 0.99 -5.55 23.73
C ALA A 120 1.19 -5.75 25.23
N TYR A 121 0.52 -4.94 26.06
CA TYR A 121 0.75 -4.94 27.49
C TYR A 121 -0.35 -5.64 28.28
N VAL A 122 -1.61 -5.48 27.87
CA VAL A 122 -2.74 -6.20 28.50
C VAL A 122 -2.86 -7.61 27.96
N GLY A 123 -2.45 -7.85 26.70
CA GLY A 123 -2.45 -9.18 26.08
C GLY A 123 -3.76 -9.59 25.43
N ILE A 124 -4.65 -8.64 25.15
CA ILE A 124 -5.89 -8.91 24.42
C ILE A 124 -5.57 -9.21 22.95
N PRO A 125 -6.14 -10.26 22.34
CA PRO A 125 -5.95 -10.55 20.91
C PRO A 125 -6.23 -9.35 20.03
N ALA A 126 -5.34 -9.08 19.08
CA ALA A 126 -5.38 -7.87 18.24
C ALA A 126 -6.71 -7.69 17.52
N PHE A 127 -7.29 -8.78 16.98
CA PHE A 127 -8.55 -8.71 16.24
C PHE A 127 -9.72 -8.25 17.15
N ILE A 128 -9.72 -8.59 18.45
CA ILE A 128 -10.74 -8.13 19.40
C ILE A 128 -10.59 -6.63 19.67
N VAL A 129 -9.35 -6.18 19.96
CA VAL A 129 -9.07 -4.77 20.23
C VAL A 129 -9.42 -3.90 19.02
N THR A 130 -9.02 -4.34 17.82
CA THR A 130 -9.23 -3.56 16.59
C THR A 130 -10.69 -3.62 16.12
N LEU A 131 -11.41 -4.72 16.36
CA LEU A 131 -12.85 -4.79 16.11
C LEU A 131 -13.63 -3.84 17.05
N ALA A 132 -13.30 -3.82 18.33
CA ALA A 132 -13.85 -2.84 19.27
C ALA A 132 -13.47 -1.41 18.86
N GLY A 133 -12.20 -1.19 18.46
CA GLY A 133 -11.70 0.07 17.92
C GLY A 133 -12.46 0.51 16.66
N MET A 134 -12.76 -0.41 15.75
CA MET A 134 -13.53 -0.14 14.55
C MET A 134 -14.91 0.48 14.89
N LEU A 135 -15.62 -0.11 15.83
CA LEU A 135 -16.92 0.41 16.26
C LEU A 135 -16.79 1.74 17.02
N THR A 136 -15.83 1.82 17.94
CA THR A 136 -15.60 3.02 18.76
C THR A 136 -15.19 4.22 17.90
N PHE A 137 -14.20 4.06 17.02
CA PHE A 137 -13.71 5.18 16.19
C PHE A 137 -14.69 5.54 15.09
N ARG A 138 -15.50 4.59 14.60
CA ARG A 138 -16.61 4.87 13.70
C ARG A 138 -17.66 5.74 14.38
N GLY A 139 -18.08 5.37 15.60
CA GLY A 139 -19.03 6.16 16.40
C GLY A 139 -18.49 7.55 16.71
N LEU A 140 -17.22 7.65 17.14
CA LEU A 140 -16.57 8.95 17.40
C LEU A 140 -16.51 9.83 16.15
N ALA A 141 -16.20 9.27 14.97
CA ALA A 141 -16.18 10.02 13.71
C ALA A 141 -17.57 10.62 13.40
N GLN A 142 -18.64 9.83 13.59
CA GLN A 142 -20.00 10.30 13.38
C GLN A 142 -20.42 11.37 14.40
N ILE A 143 -20.03 11.24 15.67
CA ILE A 143 -20.27 12.25 16.71
C ILE A 143 -19.53 13.55 16.38
N VAL A 144 -18.25 13.49 16.03
CA VAL A 144 -17.43 14.67 15.69
C VAL A 144 -17.99 15.41 14.49
N LEU A 145 -18.54 14.67 13.50
CA LEU A 145 -19.15 15.25 12.30
C LEU A 145 -20.62 15.65 12.49
N ASP A 146 -21.25 15.34 13.64
CA ASP A 146 -22.71 15.47 13.80
C ASP A 146 -23.48 14.82 12.63
N ASN A 147 -22.98 13.70 12.11
CA ASN A 147 -23.48 12.98 10.93
C ASN A 147 -23.58 13.86 9.65
N ARG A 148 -22.86 14.96 9.57
CA ARG A 148 -22.85 15.88 8.42
C ARG A 148 -21.43 15.99 7.86
N PRO A 149 -21.27 16.17 6.54
CA PRO A 149 -19.95 16.40 5.96
C PRO A 149 -19.40 17.78 6.38
N ILE A 150 -18.10 17.86 6.67
CA ILE A 150 -17.37 19.12 6.83
C ILE A 150 -16.63 19.38 5.52
N THR A 151 -16.94 20.49 4.88
CA THR A 151 -16.44 20.93 3.55
C THR A 151 -16.70 22.44 3.36
N PRO A 152 -15.96 23.18 2.48
CA PRO A 152 -14.71 22.77 1.80
C PRO A 152 -13.48 22.88 2.71
N PHE A 153 -12.42 22.14 2.36
CA PHE A 153 -11.12 22.29 3.01
C PHE A 153 -10.28 23.39 2.36
N PRO A 154 -9.29 23.97 3.07
CA PRO A 154 -8.35 24.92 2.50
C PRO A 154 -7.55 24.32 1.32
N ASP A 155 -7.23 25.13 0.30
CA ASP A 155 -6.54 24.68 -0.92
C ASP A 155 -5.22 23.96 -0.64
N GLY A 156 -4.42 24.45 0.32
CA GLY A 156 -3.16 23.79 0.71
C GLY A 156 -3.37 22.38 1.32
N TYR A 157 -4.53 22.15 1.98
CA TYR A 157 -4.89 20.82 2.46
C TYR A 157 -5.30 19.91 1.29
N VAL A 158 -6.15 20.40 0.40
CA VAL A 158 -6.63 19.68 -0.79
C VAL A 158 -5.47 19.28 -1.69
N ALA A 159 -4.46 20.14 -1.83
CA ALA A 159 -3.28 19.86 -2.63
C ALA A 159 -2.52 18.59 -2.20
N VAL A 160 -2.55 18.21 -0.92
CA VAL A 160 -1.87 17.00 -0.44
C VAL A 160 -2.44 15.72 -1.06
N GLY A 161 -3.76 15.66 -1.30
CA GLY A 161 -4.42 14.46 -1.83
C GLY A 161 -4.82 14.55 -3.31
N ALA A 162 -5.07 15.75 -3.82
CA ALA A 162 -5.55 15.99 -5.18
C ALA A 162 -4.65 16.91 -6.00
N GLY A 163 -3.62 17.52 -5.42
CA GLY A 163 -2.70 18.42 -6.10
C GLY A 163 -1.63 17.70 -6.90
N PHE A 164 -1.00 18.47 -7.79
CA PHE A 164 0.09 18.04 -8.67
C PHE A 164 1.33 18.87 -8.39
N LEU A 165 2.49 18.33 -8.74
CA LEU A 165 3.73 19.11 -8.67
C LEU A 165 3.66 20.28 -9.67
N PRO A 166 4.15 21.49 -9.30
CA PRO A 166 4.17 22.62 -10.21
C PRO A 166 5.15 22.37 -11.37
N ASP A 167 4.73 22.65 -12.60
CA ASP A 167 5.58 22.61 -13.78
C ASP A 167 5.97 24.03 -14.20
N PRO A 168 7.28 24.32 -14.33
CA PRO A 168 7.78 25.62 -14.80
C PRO A 168 7.35 25.99 -16.23
N SER A 169 6.84 25.02 -17.02
CA SER A 169 6.44 25.26 -18.42
C SER A 169 5.09 25.98 -18.57
N ASP A 170 4.37 26.24 -17.46
CA ASP A 170 3.05 26.91 -17.43
C ASP A 170 2.06 26.36 -18.49
N GLY A 171 2.11 25.05 -18.75
CA GLY A 171 1.22 24.37 -19.71
C GLY A 171 1.56 24.64 -21.19
N THR A 172 2.69 25.28 -21.51
CA THR A 172 3.11 25.50 -22.90
C THR A 172 3.71 24.27 -23.56
N SER A 173 4.09 23.27 -22.77
CA SER A 173 4.63 22.00 -23.25
C SER A 173 3.56 20.91 -23.25
N TYR A 174 3.61 20.01 -24.27
CA TYR A 174 2.76 18.82 -24.34
C TYR A 174 3.01 17.83 -23.21
N LEU A 175 4.24 17.78 -22.68
CA LEU A 175 4.63 16.93 -21.57
C LEU A 175 5.13 17.78 -20.42
N GLU A 176 4.74 17.41 -19.20
CA GLU A 176 5.22 18.03 -17.99
C GLU A 176 6.68 17.66 -17.67
N TRP A 177 7.58 18.61 -17.76
CA TRP A 177 9.03 18.41 -17.64
C TRP A 177 9.47 17.90 -16.26
N VAL A 178 8.83 18.37 -15.18
CA VAL A 178 9.12 17.89 -13.82
C VAL A 178 8.81 16.41 -13.71
N THR A 179 7.68 15.98 -14.23
CA THR A 179 7.26 14.57 -14.25
C THR A 179 8.22 13.71 -15.08
N VAL A 180 8.58 14.17 -16.28
CA VAL A 180 9.56 13.46 -17.14
C VAL A 180 10.89 13.30 -16.42
N THR A 181 11.40 14.37 -15.81
CA THR A 181 12.66 14.35 -15.08
C THR A 181 12.63 13.39 -13.91
N LEU A 182 11.57 13.42 -13.08
CA LEU A 182 11.39 12.50 -11.96
C LEU A 182 11.29 11.05 -12.42
N GLY A 183 10.57 10.78 -13.50
CA GLY A 183 10.42 9.44 -14.05
C GLY A 183 11.73 8.88 -14.61
N VAL A 184 12.50 9.70 -15.32
CA VAL A 184 13.84 9.31 -15.80
C VAL A 184 14.79 9.04 -14.62
N LEU A 185 14.80 9.91 -13.61
CA LEU A 185 15.61 9.71 -12.41
C LEU A 185 15.20 8.43 -11.66
N ALA A 186 13.90 8.15 -11.55
CA ALA A 186 13.39 6.92 -10.93
C ALA A 186 13.81 5.67 -11.74
N ALA A 187 13.69 5.69 -13.07
CA ALA A 187 14.14 4.60 -13.94
C ALA A 187 15.65 4.34 -13.80
N VAL A 188 16.47 5.40 -13.86
CA VAL A 188 17.93 5.32 -13.69
C VAL A 188 18.27 4.78 -12.30
N PHE A 189 17.60 5.25 -11.25
CA PHE A 189 17.83 4.78 -9.88
C PHE A 189 17.53 3.28 -9.73
N LEU A 190 16.37 2.82 -10.23
CA LEU A 190 15.97 1.41 -10.14
C LEU A 190 16.92 0.50 -10.96
N VAL A 191 17.28 0.92 -12.17
CA VAL A 191 18.26 0.19 -13.00
C VAL A 191 19.61 0.14 -12.31
N ALA A 192 20.10 1.26 -11.79
CA ALA A 192 21.38 1.33 -11.08
C ALA A 192 21.39 0.45 -9.82
N GLN A 193 20.27 0.39 -9.08
CA GLN A 193 20.12 -0.50 -7.93
C GLN A 193 20.24 -1.97 -8.34
N GLN A 194 19.53 -2.41 -9.37
CA GLN A 194 19.62 -3.79 -9.87
C GLN A 194 21.05 -4.15 -10.35
N LEU A 195 21.73 -3.21 -11.03
CA LEU A 195 23.11 -3.40 -11.44
C LEU A 195 24.07 -3.51 -10.25
N ARG A 196 23.87 -2.70 -9.19
CA ARG A 196 24.68 -2.77 -7.96
C ARG A 196 24.47 -4.11 -7.24
N GLU A 197 23.21 -4.55 -7.10
CA GLU A 197 22.86 -5.83 -6.48
C GLU A 197 23.51 -7.00 -7.23
N ARG A 198 23.44 -6.99 -8.57
CA ARG A 198 24.08 -8.00 -9.40
C ARG A 198 25.61 -8.01 -9.22
N ARG A 199 26.25 -6.84 -9.28
CA ARG A 199 27.70 -6.73 -9.06
C ARG A 199 28.12 -7.26 -7.70
N ALA A 200 27.32 -7.00 -6.64
CA ALA A 200 27.58 -7.51 -5.30
C ALA A 200 27.46 -9.04 -5.23
N ARG A 201 26.46 -9.65 -5.87
CA ARG A 201 26.28 -11.11 -5.94
C ARG A 201 27.43 -11.78 -6.69
N VAL A 202 27.77 -11.27 -7.86
CA VAL A 202 28.91 -11.79 -8.65
C VAL A 202 30.22 -11.71 -7.88
N LYS A 203 30.48 -10.59 -7.17
CA LYS A 203 31.67 -10.42 -6.34
C LYS A 203 31.77 -11.41 -5.20
N LEU A 204 30.63 -11.88 -4.68
CA LEU A 204 30.53 -12.85 -3.58
C LEU A 204 30.41 -14.31 -4.09
N ASN A 205 30.57 -14.55 -5.40
CA ASN A 205 30.40 -15.86 -6.04
C ASN A 205 29.05 -16.54 -5.70
N LEU A 206 28.00 -15.75 -5.51
CA LEU A 206 26.64 -16.27 -5.31
C LEU A 206 26.03 -16.60 -6.67
N GLU A 207 25.14 -17.62 -6.68
CA GLU A 207 24.34 -17.94 -7.86
C GLU A 207 23.57 -16.68 -8.32
N ASP A 208 23.69 -16.36 -9.60
CA ASP A 208 23.09 -15.17 -10.21
C ASP A 208 22.11 -15.57 -11.31
N GLU A 209 21.21 -14.63 -11.61
CA GLU A 209 20.21 -14.79 -12.67
C GLU A 209 20.90 -14.92 -14.05
N PRO A 210 20.40 -15.75 -14.99
CA PRO A 210 20.91 -15.78 -16.36
C PRO A 210 20.94 -14.36 -16.95
N PHE A 211 22.03 -14.03 -17.65
CA PHE A 211 22.23 -12.66 -18.18
C PHE A 211 21.08 -12.17 -19.05
N ALA A 212 20.54 -13.04 -19.91
CA ALA A 212 19.41 -12.71 -20.76
C ALA A 212 18.16 -12.34 -19.93
N TRP A 213 17.87 -13.09 -18.86
CA TRP A 213 16.77 -12.78 -17.95
C TRP A 213 16.96 -11.45 -17.23
N PHE A 214 18.18 -11.20 -16.78
CA PHE A 214 18.51 -9.93 -16.10
C PHE A 214 18.28 -8.71 -17.02
N ILE A 215 18.72 -8.78 -18.29
CA ILE A 215 18.49 -7.70 -19.26
C ILE A 215 17.00 -7.52 -19.56
N THR A 216 16.26 -8.62 -19.73
CA THR A 216 14.80 -8.55 -19.94
C THR A 216 14.08 -7.89 -18.76
N LYS A 217 14.47 -8.23 -17.54
CA LYS A 217 13.96 -7.62 -16.31
C LYS A 217 14.25 -6.12 -16.26
N LEU A 218 15.49 -5.70 -16.57
CA LEU A 218 15.87 -4.28 -16.62
C LEU A 218 15.07 -3.51 -17.68
N ALA A 219 14.96 -4.07 -18.88
CA ALA A 219 14.17 -3.48 -19.95
C ALA A 219 12.69 -3.34 -19.56
N PHE A 220 12.11 -4.37 -18.95
CA PHE A 220 10.75 -4.33 -18.47
C PHE A 220 10.53 -3.24 -17.40
N ILE A 221 11.41 -3.13 -16.40
CA ILE A 221 11.34 -2.08 -15.38
C ILE A 221 11.44 -0.69 -16.02
N ALA A 222 12.38 -0.49 -16.94
CA ALA A 222 12.56 0.80 -17.62
C ALA A 222 11.33 1.16 -18.46
N VAL A 223 10.80 0.24 -19.25
CA VAL A 223 9.61 0.45 -20.09
C VAL A 223 8.38 0.75 -19.24
N LEU A 224 8.19 0.01 -18.14
CA LEU A 224 7.06 0.21 -17.23
C LEU A 224 7.12 1.60 -16.58
N VAL A 225 8.28 1.97 -16.02
CA VAL A 225 8.43 3.26 -15.33
C VAL A 225 8.31 4.42 -16.30
N LEU A 226 8.97 4.35 -17.46
CA LEU A 226 8.91 5.41 -18.48
C LEU A 226 7.52 5.48 -19.13
N GLY A 227 6.84 4.35 -19.31
CA GLY A 227 5.46 4.30 -19.81
C GLY A 227 4.48 4.99 -18.87
N ILE A 228 4.55 4.67 -17.55
CA ILE A 228 3.73 5.36 -16.54
C ILE A 228 4.09 6.85 -16.48
N THR A 229 5.39 7.18 -16.55
CA THR A 229 5.85 8.57 -16.57
C THR A 229 5.25 9.34 -17.76
N TYR A 230 5.26 8.74 -18.94
CA TYR A 230 4.67 9.34 -20.15
C TYR A 230 3.16 9.59 -19.96
N LEU A 231 2.42 8.61 -19.42
CA LEU A 231 0.99 8.74 -19.17
C LEU A 231 0.68 9.85 -18.15
N LEU A 232 1.45 9.96 -17.07
CA LEU A 232 1.29 11.03 -16.08
C LEU A 232 1.67 12.40 -16.67
N ALA A 233 2.80 12.49 -17.38
CA ALA A 233 3.29 13.73 -17.96
C ALA A 233 2.37 14.27 -19.07
N SER A 234 1.61 13.41 -19.75
CA SER A 234 0.65 13.81 -20.80
C SER A 234 -0.72 14.24 -20.27
N TYR A 235 -0.93 14.32 -18.95
CA TYR A 235 -2.18 14.82 -18.35
C TYR A 235 -1.94 16.04 -17.45
N GLN A 236 -1.74 15.85 -16.17
CA GLN A 236 -1.51 16.95 -15.18
C GLN A 236 -0.18 16.79 -14.43
N GLY A 237 0.65 15.84 -14.85
CA GLY A 237 1.92 15.56 -14.24
C GLY A 237 1.85 14.65 -13.01
N THR A 238 2.85 14.75 -12.14
CA THR A 238 3.00 13.88 -10.97
C THR A 238 2.10 14.34 -9.83
N PRO A 239 1.12 13.52 -9.39
CA PRO A 239 0.34 13.80 -8.20
C PRO A 239 1.23 13.89 -6.95
N ILE A 240 0.98 14.85 -6.06
CA ILE A 240 1.72 14.99 -4.79
C ILE A 240 1.62 13.72 -3.96
N VAL A 241 0.46 13.09 -3.93
CA VAL A 241 0.24 11.82 -3.19
C VAL A 241 1.12 10.68 -3.72
N LEU A 242 1.49 10.66 -5.01
CA LEU A 242 2.43 9.67 -5.57
C LEU A 242 3.84 9.88 -5.02
N VAL A 243 4.27 11.12 -4.82
CA VAL A 243 5.55 11.45 -4.19
C VAL A 243 5.56 10.96 -2.73
N ILE A 244 4.48 11.22 -2.00
CA ILE A 244 4.30 10.73 -0.62
C ILE A 244 4.41 9.19 -0.59
N LEU A 245 3.70 8.51 -1.49
CA LEU A 245 3.76 7.03 -1.61
C LEU A 245 5.17 6.54 -1.94
N ALA A 246 5.88 7.18 -2.87
CA ALA A 246 7.25 6.81 -3.22
C ALA A 246 8.19 6.93 -2.01
N VAL A 247 8.09 8.02 -1.24
CA VAL A 247 8.86 8.21 0.00
C VAL A 247 8.52 7.13 1.02
N LEU A 248 7.23 6.85 1.24
CA LEU A 248 6.80 5.80 2.16
C LEU A 248 7.34 4.42 1.76
N VAL A 249 7.23 4.05 0.50
CA VAL A 249 7.75 2.77 -0.01
C VAL A 249 9.25 2.65 0.22
N LEU A 250 10.02 3.69 -0.06
CA LEU A 250 11.47 3.71 0.15
C LEU A 250 11.81 3.58 1.65
N VAL A 251 11.18 4.38 2.50
CA VAL A 251 11.41 4.38 3.95
C VAL A 251 11.02 3.02 4.55
N TYR A 252 9.82 2.54 4.28
CA TYR A 252 9.34 1.29 4.88
C TYR A 252 10.03 0.05 4.32
N THR A 253 10.44 0.05 3.05
CA THR A 253 11.30 -1.01 2.50
C THR A 253 12.66 -1.01 3.20
N ALA A 254 13.26 0.15 3.46
CA ALA A 254 14.49 0.25 4.21
C ALA A 254 14.31 -0.18 5.68
N VAL A 255 13.23 0.23 6.34
CA VAL A 255 12.89 -0.19 7.71
C VAL A 255 12.75 -1.70 7.78
N MET A 256 11.97 -2.31 6.91
CA MET A 256 11.73 -3.76 6.96
C MET A 256 12.97 -4.59 6.63
N ASN A 257 13.79 -4.16 5.67
CA ASN A 257 14.92 -4.96 5.18
C ASN A 257 16.24 -4.68 5.91
N ARG A 258 16.43 -3.47 6.48
CA ARG A 258 17.72 -3.04 7.01
C ARG A 258 17.73 -2.71 8.50
N SER A 259 16.57 -2.42 9.11
CA SER A 259 16.50 -2.03 10.52
C SER A 259 16.44 -3.24 11.47
N ILE A 260 16.80 -3.03 12.73
CA ILE A 260 16.60 -3.99 13.82
C ILE A 260 15.09 -4.21 14.03
N PHE A 261 14.29 -3.15 13.93
CA PHE A 261 12.84 -3.24 14.10
C PHE A 261 12.20 -4.16 13.05
N GLY A 262 12.56 -4.03 11.77
CA GLY A 262 12.07 -4.93 10.71
C GLY A 262 12.43 -6.40 10.99
N ARG A 263 13.68 -6.68 11.39
CA ARG A 263 14.08 -8.05 11.75
C ARG A 263 13.28 -8.60 12.94
N HIS A 264 12.99 -7.78 13.94
CA HIS A 264 12.17 -8.18 15.09
C HIS A 264 10.72 -8.49 14.68
N ILE A 265 10.14 -7.75 13.72
CA ILE A 265 8.80 -8.02 13.18
C ILE A 265 8.76 -9.41 12.52
N TYR A 266 9.72 -9.71 11.64
CA TYR A 266 9.80 -11.02 11.00
C TYR A 266 10.04 -12.15 11.99
N ALA A 267 10.94 -11.96 12.96
CA ALA A 267 11.23 -12.96 14.01
C ALA A 267 9.98 -13.24 14.87
N ARG A 268 9.28 -12.17 15.30
CA ARG A 268 8.05 -12.27 16.09
C ARG A 268 6.96 -13.03 15.34
N GLY A 269 6.74 -12.70 14.07
CA GLY A 269 5.71 -13.35 13.25
C GLY A 269 6.08 -14.77 12.82
N GLY A 270 7.37 -15.09 12.68
CA GLY A 270 7.84 -16.44 12.36
C GLY A 270 7.67 -17.42 13.51
N ASN A 271 8.11 -17.06 14.71
CA ASN A 271 7.91 -17.83 15.93
C ASN A 271 8.03 -16.93 17.17
N LEU A 272 6.89 -16.63 17.79
CA LEU A 272 6.80 -15.76 18.96
C LEU A 272 7.67 -16.25 20.13
N ASN A 273 7.60 -17.56 20.44
CA ASN A 273 8.33 -18.15 21.57
C ASN A 273 9.85 -18.09 21.34
N ALA A 274 10.30 -18.45 20.13
CA ALA A 274 11.71 -18.38 19.78
C ALA A 274 12.23 -16.92 19.81
N ALA A 275 11.43 -15.96 19.34
CA ALA A 275 11.79 -14.55 19.40
C ALA A 275 11.97 -14.07 20.83
N GLN A 276 11.06 -14.45 21.75
CA GLN A 276 11.15 -14.11 23.17
C GLN A 276 12.38 -14.73 23.84
N LEU A 277 12.64 -16.02 23.57
CA LEU A 277 13.82 -16.73 24.09
C LEU A 277 15.13 -16.13 23.56
N SER A 278 15.11 -15.54 22.37
CA SER A 278 16.26 -14.80 21.80
C SER A 278 16.42 -13.37 22.35
N GLY A 279 15.63 -12.99 23.37
CA GLY A 279 15.74 -11.68 24.04
C GLY A 279 15.02 -10.54 23.33
N ILE A 280 14.19 -10.80 22.30
CA ILE A 280 13.40 -9.77 21.63
C ILE A 280 12.24 -9.35 22.54
N ASN A 281 12.14 -8.04 22.82
CA ASN A 281 10.99 -7.48 23.53
C ASN A 281 9.78 -7.39 22.59
N THR A 282 9.05 -8.50 22.47
CA THR A 282 7.88 -8.62 21.55
C THR A 282 6.76 -7.66 21.93
N LYS A 283 6.56 -7.34 23.21
CA LYS A 283 5.57 -6.34 23.65
C LYS A 283 5.86 -4.95 23.09
N ARG A 284 7.13 -4.53 23.11
CA ARG A 284 7.54 -3.24 22.54
C ARG A 284 7.40 -3.25 21.01
N VAL A 285 7.68 -4.36 20.36
CA VAL A 285 7.49 -4.52 18.91
C VAL A 285 6.01 -4.37 18.55
N ASP A 286 5.13 -5.10 19.22
CA ASP A 286 3.68 -5.05 18.98
C ASP A 286 3.13 -3.64 19.25
N PHE A 287 3.52 -2.99 20.36
CA PHE A 287 3.10 -1.62 20.66
C PHE A 287 3.48 -0.64 19.55
N LEU A 288 4.76 -0.64 19.14
CA LEU A 288 5.24 0.26 18.07
C LEU A 288 4.61 -0.02 16.72
N LEU A 289 4.24 -1.27 16.43
CA LEU A 289 3.52 -1.64 15.22
C LEU A 289 2.14 -0.96 15.15
N PHE A 290 1.37 -0.98 16.24
CA PHE A 290 0.07 -0.32 16.28
C PHE A 290 0.20 1.21 16.27
N VAL A 291 1.19 1.80 16.95
CA VAL A 291 1.48 3.24 16.85
C VAL A 291 1.76 3.64 15.41
N ASN A 292 2.62 2.87 14.72
CA ASN A 292 2.94 3.09 13.32
C ASN A 292 1.72 2.92 12.41
N MET A 293 0.87 1.90 12.67
CA MET A 293 -0.35 1.69 11.89
C MET A 293 -1.33 2.85 12.07
N GLY A 294 -1.50 3.36 13.29
CA GLY A 294 -2.33 4.52 13.57
C GLY A 294 -1.84 5.78 12.84
N PHE A 295 -0.52 5.99 12.79
CA PHE A 295 0.09 7.08 12.02
C PHE A 295 -0.17 6.96 10.51
N LEU A 296 0.00 5.76 9.93
CA LEU A 296 -0.27 5.52 8.51
C LEU A 296 -1.76 5.59 8.19
N ALA A 297 -2.64 5.13 9.08
CA ALA A 297 -4.08 5.28 8.93
C ALA A 297 -4.49 6.77 8.98
N ALA A 298 -3.84 7.59 9.81
CA ALA A 298 -4.04 9.02 9.81
C ALA A 298 -3.60 9.67 8.49
N LEU A 299 -2.44 9.29 7.97
CA LEU A 299 -1.96 9.79 6.68
C LEU A 299 -2.88 9.39 5.52
N ALA A 300 -3.39 8.16 5.53
CA ALA A 300 -4.41 7.71 4.58
C ALA A 300 -5.71 8.50 4.71
N GLY A 301 -6.12 8.83 5.94
CA GLY A 301 -7.28 9.67 6.23
C GLY A 301 -7.12 11.10 5.69
N ILE A 302 -5.96 11.70 5.90
CA ILE A 302 -5.61 13.02 5.35
C ILE A 302 -5.65 12.98 3.82
N ALA A 303 -5.01 12.00 3.19
CA ALA A 303 -4.99 11.87 1.73
C ALA A 303 -6.39 11.67 1.14
N PHE A 304 -7.23 10.83 1.78
CA PHE A 304 -8.60 10.59 1.35
C PHE A 304 -9.48 11.86 1.51
N THR A 305 -9.41 12.53 2.67
CA THR A 305 -10.18 13.75 2.97
C THR A 305 -9.74 14.91 2.06
N ALA A 306 -8.44 15.06 1.84
CA ALA A 306 -7.89 16.07 0.93
C ALA A 306 -8.38 15.84 -0.50
N ARG A 307 -8.33 14.61 -1.00
CA ARG A 307 -8.83 14.26 -2.32
C ARG A 307 -10.34 14.52 -2.46
N SER A 308 -11.11 14.13 -1.45
CA SER A 308 -12.57 14.29 -1.46
C SER A 308 -13.02 15.74 -1.21
N ASN A 309 -12.10 16.62 -0.80
CA ASN A 309 -12.36 17.96 -0.32
C ASN A 309 -13.47 18.01 0.75
N SER A 310 -13.60 16.91 1.50
CA SER A 310 -14.69 16.72 2.46
C SER A 310 -14.36 15.62 3.47
N ALA A 311 -14.65 15.85 4.74
CA ALA A 311 -14.72 14.81 5.76
C ALA A 311 -16.15 14.24 5.79
N LEU A 312 -16.29 12.95 5.50
CA LEU A 312 -17.58 12.28 5.32
C LEU A 312 -17.86 11.30 6.44
N PRO A 313 -19.11 11.20 7.01
CA PRO A 313 -19.46 10.22 8.02
C PRO A 313 -19.24 8.76 7.58
N GLY A 314 -19.44 8.48 6.29
CA GLY A 314 -19.24 7.16 5.69
C GLY A 314 -17.82 6.87 5.20
N ALA A 315 -16.86 7.79 5.42
CA ALA A 315 -15.47 7.58 5.00
C ALA A 315 -14.88 6.30 5.62
N GLY A 316 -13.97 5.66 4.91
CA GLY A 316 -13.22 4.51 5.42
C GLY A 316 -14.03 3.21 5.54
N ASN A 317 -15.26 3.12 5.05
CA ASN A 317 -16.01 1.86 5.06
C ASN A 317 -15.37 0.84 4.12
N GLY A 318 -14.96 -0.32 4.67
CA GLY A 318 -14.34 -1.41 3.93
C GLY A 318 -12.85 -1.18 3.57
N PHE A 319 -12.24 -0.06 3.98
CA PHE A 319 -10.82 0.20 3.70
C PHE A 319 -9.88 -0.79 4.37
N GLU A 320 -10.26 -1.30 5.54
CA GLU A 320 -9.58 -2.40 6.22
C GLU A 320 -9.53 -3.65 5.34
N LEU A 321 -10.64 -3.99 4.68
CA LEU A 321 -10.71 -5.16 3.80
C LEU A 321 -9.87 -4.97 2.54
N ASP A 322 -9.90 -3.78 1.93
CA ASP A 322 -9.06 -3.43 0.77
C ASP A 322 -7.57 -3.52 1.13
N ALA A 323 -7.15 -3.02 2.31
CA ALA A 323 -5.78 -3.08 2.77
C ALA A 323 -5.32 -4.52 3.08
N ILE A 324 -6.16 -5.32 3.74
CA ILE A 324 -5.90 -6.73 4.03
C ILE A 324 -5.79 -7.53 2.73
N ALA A 325 -6.73 -7.32 1.79
CA ALA A 325 -6.71 -7.96 0.48
C ALA A 325 -5.43 -7.61 -0.29
N ALA A 326 -5.04 -6.33 -0.31
CA ALA A 326 -3.79 -5.89 -0.93
C ALA A 326 -2.58 -6.64 -0.39
N VAL A 327 -2.50 -6.84 0.93
CA VAL A 327 -1.37 -7.51 1.58
C VAL A 327 -1.35 -9.01 1.27
N PHE A 328 -2.49 -9.70 1.29
CA PHE A 328 -2.55 -11.13 0.96
C PHE A 328 -2.35 -11.41 -0.52
N ILE A 329 -2.95 -10.63 -1.42
CA ILE A 329 -2.68 -10.69 -2.86
C ILE A 329 -1.19 -10.41 -3.12
N GLY A 330 -0.59 -9.48 -2.36
CA GLY A 330 0.82 -9.15 -2.38
C GLY A 330 1.76 -10.23 -1.84
N GLY A 331 1.21 -11.40 -1.43
CA GLY A 331 1.97 -12.60 -1.04
C GLY A 331 2.42 -12.64 0.42
N ALA A 332 1.81 -11.86 1.31
CA ALA A 332 2.00 -12.06 2.74
C ALA A 332 1.31 -13.35 3.22
N ALA A 333 1.90 -14.01 4.22
CA ALA A 333 1.35 -15.24 4.76
C ALA A 333 0.35 -14.95 5.88
N VAL A 334 -0.81 -15.61 5.85
CA VAL A 334 -1.82 -15.54 6.93
C VAL A 334 -1.24 -15.95 8.30
N THR A 335 -0.27 -16.86 8.30
CA THR A 335 0.40 -17.35 9.52
C THR A 335 1.45 -16.39 10.09
N GLY A 336 1.71 -15.25 9.42
CA GLY A 336 2.78 -14.33 9.77
C GLY A 336 4.18 -14.75 9.27
N GLY A 337 5.18 -13.93 9.55
CA GLY A 337 6.58 -14.17 9.25
C GLY A 337 7.00 -13.99 7.79
N ILE A 338 6.06 -13.83 6.87
CA ILE A 338 6.32 -13.70 5.42
C ILE A 338 5.50 -12.56 4.85
N GLY A 339 6.15 -11.72 4.06
CA GLY A 339 5.54 -10.57 3.37
C GLY A 339 6.60 -9.54 3.00
N THR A 340 6.28 -8.64 2.09
CA THR A 340 7.15 -7.53 1.70
C THR A 340 6.33 -6.29 1.42
N VAL A 341 6.91 -5.10 1.66
CA VAL A 341 6.28 -3.82 1.34
C VAL A 341 5.98 -3.72 -0.17
N ILE A 342 6.94 -4.13 -1.02
CA ILE A 342 6.75 -4.13 -2.47
C ILE A 342 5.60 -5.06 -2.89
N GLY A 343 5.51 -6.26 -2.29
CA GLY A 343 4.39 -7.17 -2.54
C GLY A 343 3.05 -6.54 -2.19
N ALA A 344 2.93 -5.93 -1.00
CA ALA A 344 1.72 -5.22 -0.58
C ALA A 344 1.36 -4.05 -1.52
N MET A 345 2.36 -3.34 -2.06
CA MET A 345 2.13 -2.28 -3.04
C MET A 345 1.56 -2.82 -4.35
N ILE A 346 2.09 -3.94 -4.85
CA ILE A 346 1.57 -4.58 -6.07
C ILE A 346 0.14 -5.07 -5.83
N GLY A 347 -0.12 -5.72 -4.68
CA GLY A 347 -1.47 -6.12 -4.30
C GLY A 347 -2.43 -4.94 -4.16
N GLY A 348 -1.96 -3.81 -3.60
CA GLY A 348 -2.72 -2.57 -3.52
C GLY A 348 -3.01 -1.96 -4.90
N LEU A 349 -2.08 -2.04 -5.85
CA LEU A 349 -2.32 -1.64 -7.23
C LEU A 349 -3.35 -2.56 -7.91
N ILE A 350 -3.30 -3.88 -7.67
CA ILE A 350 -4.34 -4.81 -8.15
C ILE A 350 -5.71 -4.39 -7.64
N MET A 351 -5.83 -4.11 -6.33
CA MET A 351 -7.09 -3.64 -5.75
C MET A 351 -7.53 -2.29 -6.34
N GLY A 352 -6.58 -1.37 -6.57
CA GLY A 352 -6.84 -0.07 -7.19
C GLY A 352 -7.35 -0.20 -8.63
N VAL A 353 -6.74 -1.07 -9.44
CA VAL A 353 -7.19 -1.35 -10.81
C VAL A 353 -8.55 -2.03 -10.81
N LEU A 354 -8.81 -2.98 -9.89
CA LEU A 354 -10.11 -3.61 -9.71
C LEU A 354 -11.19 -2.57 -9.38
N ASN A 355 -10.95 -1.71 -8.38
CA ASN A 355 -11.89 -0.67 -7.97
C ASN A 355 -12.20 0.30 -9.12
N ASN A 356 -11.16 0.79 -9.80
CA ASN A 356 -11.31 1.73 -10.90
C ASN A 356 -11.97 1.07 -12.12
N GLY A 357 -11.51 -0.13 -12.52
CA GLY A 357 -12.06 -0.85 -13.66
C GLY A 357 -13.54 -1.21 -13.48
N MET A 358 -13.94 -1.68 -12.28
CA MET A 358 -15.36 -1.92 -11.96
C MET A 358 -16.18 -0.64 -12.00
N SER A 359 -15.62 0.49 -11.53
CA SER A 359 -16.29 1.79 -11.61
C SER A 359 -16.45 2.29 -13.04
N LEU A 360 -15.45 2.10 -13.92
CA LEU A 360 -15.55 2.42 -15.35
C LEU A 360 -16.62 1.61 -16.06
N LEU A 361 -16.84 0.35 -15.65
CA LEU A 361 -17.92 -0.50 -16.15
C LEU A 361 -19.31 -0.15 -15.58
N GLY A 362 -19.39 0.84 -14.70
CA GLY A 362 -20.65 1.26 -14.06
C GLY A 362 -21.18 0.26 -13.04
N LEU A 363 -20.35 -0.64 -12.51
CA LEU A 363 -20.78 -1.60 -11.50
C LEU A 363 -21.08 -0.88 -10.18
N GLY A 364 -22.25 -1.13 -9.61
CA GLY A 364 -22.65 -0.60 -8.30
C GLY A 364 -21.76 -1.11 -7.16
N THR A 365 -21.79 -0.41 -6.02
CA THR A 365 -20.95 -0.70 -4.85
C THR A 365 -21.20 -2.10 -4.27
N GLU A 366 -22.40 -2.63 -4.44
CA GLU A 366 -22.82 -3.98 -4.04
C GLU A 366 -22.06 -5.06 -4.83
N TYR A 367 -21.95 -4.93 -6.16
CA TYR A 367 -21.17 -5.85 -7.01
C TYR A 367 -19.68 -5.72 -6.76
N GLN A 368 -19.18 -4.49 -6.56
CA GLN A 368 -17.78 -4.27 -6.20
C GLN A 368 -17.43 -4.98 -4.89
N SER A 369 -18.28 -4.89 -3.87
CA SER A 369 -18.07 -5.56 -2.58
C SER A 369 -18.10 -7.08 -2.70
N LEU A 370 -19.03 -7.63 -3.50
CA LEU A 370 -19.09 -9.07 -3.78
C LEU A 370 -17.81 -9.56 -4.46
N ILE A 371 -17.38 -8.90 -5.53
CA ILE A 371 -16.17 -9.27 -6.29
C ILE A 371 -14.92 -9.18 -5.40
N LYS A 372 -14.75 -8.11 -4.62
CA LYS A 372 -13.62 -7.95 -3.69
C LYS A 372 -13.58 -9.07 -2.65
N GLY A 373 -14.72 -9.44 -2.09
CA GLY A 373 -14.84 -10.53 -1.13
C GLY A 373 -14.41 -11.88 -1.73
N LEU A 374 -14.84 -12.16 -2.97
CA LEU A 374 -14.44 -13.37 -3.69
C LEU A 374 -12.95 -13.36 -4.04
N VAL A 375 -12.40 -12.24 -4.50
CA VAL A 375 -10.96 -12.09 -4.80
C VAL A 375 -10.12 -12.31 -3.55
N LEU A 376 -10.52 -11.73 -2.41
CA LEU A 376 -9.83 -11.94 -1.14
C LEU A 376 -9.86 -13.43 -0.73
N LEU A 377 -11.03 -14.06 -0.79
CA LEU A 377 -11.17 -15.48 -0.45
C LEU A 377 -10.28 -16.36 -1.34
N LEU A 378 -10.30 -16.13 -2.65
CA LEU A 378 -9.48 -16.89 -3.60
C LEU A 378 -7.98 -16.68 -3.37
N ALA A 379 -7.53 -15.46 -3.08
CA ALA A 379 -6.14 -15.16 -2.79
C ALA A 379 -5.64 -15.91 -1.53
N VAL A 380 -6.43 -15.90 -0.46
CA VAL A 380 -6.11 -16.62 0.79
C VAL A 380 -6.17 -18.14 0.58
N ALA A 381 -7.21 -18.64 -0.09
CA ALA A 381 -7.34 -20.07 -0.40
C ALA A 381 -6.15 -20.59 -1.21
N PHE A 382 -5.68 -19.82 -2.20
CA PHE A 382 -4.51 -20.16 -3.00
C PHE A 382 -3.21 -20.25 -2.15
N ASP A 383 -2.99 -19.30 -1.22
CA ASP A 383 -1.83 -19.34 -0.32
C ASP A 383 -1.85 -20.59 0.57
N VAL A 384 -3.00 -20.89 1.19
CA VAL A 384 -3.18 -22.07 2.06
C VAL A 384 -2.97 -23.36 1.29
N PHE A 385 -3.54 -23.47 0.09
CA PHE A 385 -3.43 -24.66 -0.76
C PHE A 385 -1.97 -24.92 -1.21
N ASN A 386 -1.25 -23.88 -1.59
CA ASN A 386 0.16 -24.02 -1.99
C ASN A 386 1.06 -24.46 -0.82
N LYS A 387 0.80 -23.97 0.40
CA LYS A 387 1.55 -24.40 1.59
C LYS A 387 1.30 -25.86 1.94
N SER A 388 0.06 -26.32 1.83
CA SER A 388 -0.28 -27.73 2.12
C SER A 388 0.40 -28.72 1.18
N ARG A 389 0.65 -28.32 -0.09
CA ARG A 389 1.40 -29.14 -1.06
C ARG A 389 2.90 -29.14 -0.79
N GLY A 390 3.48 -28.01 -0.41
CA GLY A 390 4.92 -27.92 -0.07
C GLY A 390 5.31 -28.73 1.16
N SER A 391 4.42 -28.87 2.15
CA SER A 391 4.63 -29.70 3.34
C SER A 391 4.60 -31.21 3.02
N LYS A 392 3.80 -31.66 2.05
CA LYS A 392 3.71 -33.07 1.65
C LYS A 392 4.87 -33.56 0.78
N SER A 393 5.66 -32.66 0.19
CA SER A 393 6.85 -33.04 -0.61
C SER A 393 8.14 -33.10 0.23
N ALA A 394 8.08 -32.71 1.51
CA ALA A 394 9.21 -32.72 2.44
C ALA A 394 9.16 -33.86 3.46
N THR A 395 8.13 -34.71 3.42
CA THR A 395 8.01 -36.01 4.11
C THR A 395 8.13 -37.13 3.11
#